data_88bbf203b005b24272f80b0a02e82156
#
_entry.id   88bbf203b005b24272f80b0a02e82156
#
_cell.length_a   1.000
_cell.length_b   1.000
_cell.length_c   1.000
_cell.angle_alpha   90.00
_cell.angle_beta   90.00
_cell.angle_gamma   90.00
#
_symmetry.space_group_name_H-M   'P 1'
#
loop_
_entity.id
_entity.type
_entity.pdbx_description
1 polymer ?
#
loop_
_entity_poly.entity_id
_entity_poly.type
_entity_poly.pdbx_seq_one_letter_code
_entity_poly.pdbx_strand_id
1 'polypeptide(L)'
;MTNEDFEKECIESCKDIAEAIEAYANKEVYRCPECGGTVFWHDDEYDEDNDEYTCPHCNRAFSEDSLEALFIGDYFDECFDVEYRIDEQKRYRSVEIMVACGGPNIYVDTARKGVFLYWGFTQTKWNLTYNACDKIDDFFEEMYMCS
;
A
#
# COMPACT_ATOMS: atom_id res chain seq x y z
N MET A 1 21.13 17.18 10.73
CA MET A 1 20.87 16.17 9.67
C MET A 1 21.60 16.55 8.40
N THR A 2 22.39 15.65 7.85
CA THR A 2 23.07 15.87 6.58
C THR A 2 22.12 15.61 5.41
N ASN A 3 22.50 16.05 4.20
CA ASN A 3 21.71 15.76 2.99
C ASN A 3 21.61 14.25 2.73
N GLU A 4 22.68 13.50 3.05
CA GLU A 4 22.68 12.04 2.92
C GLU A 4 21.70 11.37 3.88
N ASP A 5 21.61 11.86 5.12
CA ASP A 5 20.67 11.33 6.11
C ASP A 5 19.23 11.62 5.71
N PHE A 6 18.97 12.81 5.18
CA PHE A 6 17.65 13.18 4.69
C PHE A 6 17.23 12.32 3.51
N GLU A 7 18.16 12.11 2.56
CA GLU A 7 17.90 11.25 1.40
C GLU A 7 17.59 9.81 1.83
N LYS A 8 18.32 9.27 2.82
CA LYS A 8 18.06 7.94 3.38
C LYS A 8 16.68 7.84 3.99
N GLU A 9 16.25 8.85 4.72
CA GLU A 9 14.89 8.88 5.29
C GLU A 9 13.83 8.90 4.20
N CYS A 10 14.06 9.63 3.11
CA CYS A 10 13.14 9.67 1.99
C CYS A 10 13.07 8.32 1.30
N ILE A 11 14.19 7.64 1.12
CA ILE A 11 14.24 6.28 0.55
C ILE A 11 13.49 5.30 1.45
N GLU A 12 13.70 5.37 2.78
CA GLU A 12 12.99 4.51 3.73
C GLU A 12 11.47 4.74 3.68
N SER A 13 11.04 5.99 3.51
CA SER A 13 9.62 6.30 3.35
C SER A 13 9.03 5.63 2.10
N CYS A 14 9.75 5.69 0.98
CA CYS A 14 9.33 5.00 -0.24
C CYS A 14 9.28 3.49 -0.05
N LYS A 15 10.30 2.93 0.61
CA LYS A 15 10.41 1.50 0.89
C LYS A 15 9.26 1.02 1.78
N ASP A 16 8.96 1.75 2.84
CA ASP A 16 7.89 1.40 3.77
C ASP A 16 6.54 1.36 3.07
N ILE A 17 6.27 2.35 2.21
CA ILE A 17 5.05 2.40 1.42
C ILE A 17 5.00 1.22 0.43
N ALA A 18 6.11 0.96 -0.26
CA ALA A 18 6.19 -0.15 -1.21
C ALA A 18 5.97 -1.50 -0.52
N GLU A 19 6.58 -1.71 0.65
CA GLU A 19 6.40 -2.95 1.43
C GLU A 19 4.95 -3.13 1.88
N ALA A 20 4.30 -2.04 2.31
CA ALA A 20 2.89 -2.08 2.68
C ALA A 20 2.03 -2.45 1.47
N ILE A 21 2.25 -1.83 0.33
CA ILE A 21 1.52 -2.13 -0.90
C ILE A 21 1.71 -3.60 -1.32
N GLU A 22 2.95 -4.11 -1.24
CA GLU A 22 3.24 -5.51 -1.55
C GLU A 22 2.46 -6.46 -0.63
N ALA A 23 2.39 -6.14 0.67
CA ALA A 23 1.64 -6.95 1.62
C ALA A 23 0.15 -6.98 1.29
N TYR A 24 -0.45 -5.82 0.97
CA TYR A 24 -1.85 -5.76 0.53
C TYR A 24 -2.07 -6.54 -0.77
N ALA A 25 -1.16 -6.41 -1.73
CA ALA A 25 -1.25 -7.13 -3.00
C ALA A 25 -1.19 -8.64 -2.83
N ASN A 26 -0.42 -9.12 -1.86
CA ASN A 26 -0.26 -10.54 -1.56
C ASN A 26 -1.28 -11.06 -0.55
N LYS A 27 -2.25 -10.23 -0.14
CA LYS A 27 -3.29 -10.57 0.84
C LYS A 27 -2.72 -10.96 2.20
N GLU A 28 -1.65 -10.27 2.61
CA GLU A 28 -0.96 -10.50 3.88
C GLU A 28 -1.38 -9.49 4.95
N VAL A 29 -2.48 -8.78 4.74
CA VAL A 29 -2.98 -7.75 5.64
C VAL A 29 -4.44 -8.04 5.96
N TYR A 30 -4.81 -7.88 7.23
CA TYR A 30 -6.19 -8.05 7.65
C TYR A 30 -6.55 -7.00 8.71
N ARG A 31 -7.84 -6.89 9.00
CA ARG A 31 -8.36 -6.02 10.04
C ARG A 31 -8.63 -6.84 11.29
N CYS A 32 -8.14 -6.37 12.44
CA CYS A 32 -8.44 -7.01 13.72
C CYS A 32 -9.93 -6.88 14.02
N PRO A 33 -10.64 -7.99 14.31
CA PRO A 33 -12.08 -7.94 14.59
C PRO A 33 -12.43 -7.23 15.92
N GLU A 34 -11.46 -7.11 16.82
CA GLU A 34 -11.67 -6.51 18.14
C GLU A 34 -11.40 -5.01 18.18
N CYS A 35 -10.25 -4.56 17.65
CA CYS A 35 -9.87 -3.15 17.70
C CYS A 35 -10.04 -2.41 16.37
N GLY A 36 -10.29 -3.13 15.26
CA GLY A 36 -10.43 -2.54 13.94
C GLY A 36 -9.11 -2.08 13.32
N GLY A 37 -7.98 -2.35 13.97
CA GLY A 37 -6.67 -1.95 13.49
C GLY A 37 -6.20 -2.83 12.33
N THR A 38 -5.32 -2.26 11.51
CA THR A 38 -4.69 -2.98 10.40
C THR A 38 -3.53 -3.83 10.91
N VAL A 39 -3.53 -5.12 10.59
CA VAL A 39 -2.51 -6.06 11.04
C VAL A 39 -1.86 -6.71 9.83
N PHE A 40 -0.52 -6.64 9.78
CA PHE A 40 0.26 -7.36 8.79
C PHE A 40 0.47 -8.80 9.27
N TRP A 41 0.35 -9.76 8.37
CA TRP A 41 0.36 -11.17 8.68
C TRP A 41 1.58 -11.61 9.50
N HIS A 42 2.74 -10.99 9.26
CA HIS A 42 3.99 -11.33 9.97
C HIS A 42 4.14 -10.64 11.33
N ASP A 43 3.24 -9.70 11.67
CA ASP A 43 3.27 -8.97 12.95
C ASP A 43 2.36 -9.59 14.01
N ASP A 44 1.51 -10.56 13.64
CA ASP A 44 0.66 -11.24 14.61
C ASP A 44 1.40 -12.41 15.25
N GLU A 45 0.88 -12.88 16.38
CA GLU A 45 1.34 -14.08 17.04
C GLU A 45 0.29 -15.18 16.87
N TYR A 46 0.68 -16.28 16.26
CA TYR A 46 -0.19 -17.43 16.06
C TYR A 46 0.10 -18.50 17.10
N ASP A 47 -0.95 -18.92 17.81
CA ASP A 47 -0.88 -20.00 18.79
C ASP A 47 -1.41 -21.29 18.14
N GLU A 48 -0.50 -22.20 17.82
CA GLU A 48 -0.83 -23.49 17.17
C GLU A 48 -1.70 -24.38 18.03
N ASP A 49 -1.52 -24.31 19.36
CA ASP A 49 -2.26 -25.18 20.30
C ASP A 49 -3.75 -24.83 20.37
N ASN A 50 -4.07 -23.55 20.29
CA ASN A 50 -5.44 -23.04 20.40
C ASN A 50 -6.02 -22.59 19.04
N ASP A 51 -5.22 -22.61 17.97
CA ASP A 51 -5.59 -22.11 16.66
C ASP A 51 -6.11 -20.68 16.71
N GLU A 52 -5.38 -19.83 17.41
CA GLU A 52 -5.72 -18.42 17.65
C GLU A 52 -4.61 -17.48 17.22
N TYR A 53 -5.01 -16.30 16.76
CA TYR A 53 -4.11 -15.19 16.41
C TYR A 53 -4.21 -14.11 17.48
N THR A 54 -3.08 -13.49 17.83
CA THR A 54 -3.05 -12.37 18.77
C THR A 54 -2.73 -11.08 18.06
N CYS A 55 -3.61 -10.08 18.20
CA CYS A 55 -3.41 -8.77 17.59
C CYS A 55 -2.29 -8.02 18.32
N PRO A 56 -1.27 -7.50 17.59
CA PRO A 56 -0.18 -6.75 18.22
C PRO A 56 -0.61 -5.38 18.76
N HIS A 57 -1.77 -4.87 18.34
CA HIS A 57 -2.24 -3.55 18.77
C HIS A 57 -3.10 -3.60 20.05
N CYS A 58 -3.99 -4.58 20.16
CA CYS A 58 -4.90 -4.69 21.31
C CYS A 58 -4.64 -5.90 22.21
N ASN A 59 -3.74 -6.80 21.80
CA ASN A 59 -3.36 -8.03 22.51
C ASN A 59 -4.50 -9.02 22.73
N ARG A 60 -5.60 -8.89 21.99
CA ARG A 60 -6.72 -9.84 22.07
C ARG A 60 -6.53 -10.97 21.08
N ALA A 61 -6.97 -12.15 21.50
CA ALA A 61 -6.90 -13.35 20.66
C ALA A 61 -8.22 -13.53 19.88
N PHE A 62 -8.13 -14.06 18.65
CA PHE A 62 -9.28 -14.33 17.81
C PHE A 62 -8.99 -15.52 16.90
N SER A 63 -10.05 -16.14 16.38
CA SER A 63 -9.93 -17.28 15.46
C SER A 63 -9.74 -16.81 14.01
N GLU A 64 -9.23 -17.72 13.19
CA GLU A 64 -9.05 -17.46 11.74
C GLU A 64 -10.36 -17.06 11.06
N ASP A 65 -11.48 -17.65 11.48
CA ASP A 65 -12.80 -17.37 10.91
C ASP A 65 -13.24 -15.91 11.12
N SER A 66 -12.63 -15.22 12.08
CA SER A 66 -12.93 -13.82 12.39
C SER A 66 -12.10 -12.84 11.57
N LEU A 67 -11.14 -13.32 10.76
CA LEU A 67 -10.25 -12.48 9.98
C LEU A 67 -10.98 -11.84 8.79
N GLU A 68 -10.84 -10.52 8.67
CA GLU A 68 -11.31 -9.77 7.53
C GLU A 68 -10.08 -9.39 6.68
N ALA A 69 -9.87 -10.12 5.58
CA ALA A 69 -8.75 -9.85 4.67
C ALA A 69 -8.94 -8.49 3.99
N LEU A 70 -7.87 -7.70 3.93
CA LEU A 70 -7.87 -6.42 3.24
C LEU A 70 -7.27 -6.61 1.83
N PHE A 71 -7.74 -5.78 0.90
CA PHE A 71 -7.34 -5.82 -0.51
C PHE A 71 -6.57 -4.54 -0.87
N ILE A 72 -5.98 -4.53 -2.05
CA ILE A 72 -5.19 -3.39 -2.52
C ILE A 72 -6.00 -2.08 -2.53
N GLY A 73 -7.29 -2.15 -2.83
CA GLY A 73 -8.17 -0.99 -2.81
C GLY A 73 -8.32 -0.35 -1.43
N ASP A 74 -8.23 -1.17 -0.38
CA ASP A 74 -8.29 -0.66 1.00
C ASP A 74 -7.09 0.22 1.33
N TYR A 75 -5.93 -0.08 0.78
CA TYR A 75 -4.73 0.74 0.97
C TYR A 75 -4.91 2.14 0.39
N PHE A 76 -5.56 2.25 -0.76
CA PHE A 76 -5.73 3.52 -1.48
C PHE A 76 -7.03 4.25 -1.13
N ASP A 77 -7.76 3.78 -0.14
CA ASP A 77 -9.06 4.35 0.25
C ASP A 77 -8.96 5.84 0.63
N GLU A 78 -7.85 6.25 1.22
CA GLU A 78 -7.60 7.62 1.67
C GLU A 78 -6.57 8.36 0.82
N CYS A 79 -6.39 7.99 -0.44
CA CYS A 79 -5.46 8.69 -1.32
C CYS A 79 -5.94 10.12 -1.63
N PHE A 80 -5.00 11.00 -1.98
CA PHE A 80 -5.30 12.42 -2.22
C PHE A 80 -5.75 12.70 -3.64
N ASP A 81 -5.18 12.00 -4.63
CA ASP A 81 -5.50 12.23 -6.03
C ASP A 81 -5.18 10.98 -6.86
N VAL A 82 -5.92 10.82 -7.94
CA VAL A 82 -5.75 9.69 -8.87
C VAL A 82 -5.77 10.23 -10.30
N GLU A 83 -4.72 9.95 -11.05
CA GLU A 83 -4.65 10.29 -12.47
C GLU A 83 -4.58 9.00 -13.30
N TYR A 84 -5.56 8.83 -14.19
CA TYR A 84 -5.59 7.69 -15.10
C TYR A 84 -4.87 8.05 -16.41
N ARG A 85 -4.04 7.13 -16.90
CA ARG A 85 -3.46 7.24 -18.24
C ARG A 85 -4.22 6.32 -19.17
N ILE A 86 -4.70 6.87 -20.25
CA ILE A 86 -5.57 6.18 -21.21
C ILE A 86 -4.98 6.31 -22.63
N ASP A 87 -5.37 5.39 -23.51
CA ASP A 87 -4.97 5.45 -24.92
C ASP A 87 -5.95 6.27 -25.75
N GLU A 88 -5.73 6.33 -27.07
CA GLU A 88 -6.59 7.08 -27.99
C GLU A 88 -8.03 6.58 -28.00
N GLN A 89 -8.25 5.30 -27.69
CA GLN A 89 -9.59 4.71 -27.60
C GLN A 89 -10.19 4.82 -26.19
N LYS A 90 -9.54 5.60 -25.31
CA LYS A 90 -9.96 5.81 -23.91
C LYS A 90 -9.93 4.54 -23.07
N ARG A 91 -9.05 3.59 -23.42
CA ARG A 91 -8.84 2.38 -22.64
C ARG A 91 -7.78 2.63 -21.57
N TYR A 92 -7.99 2.08 -20.40
CA TYR A 92 -7.07 2.18 -19.27
C TYR A 92 -5.68 1.65 -19.64
N ARG A 93 -4.64 2.38 -19.26
CA ARG A 93 -3.23 1.98 -19.46
C ARG A 93 -2.48 1.86 -18.14
N SER A 94 -2.56 2.88 -17.29
CA SER A 94 -1.87 2.91 -16.02
C SER A 94 -2.49 3.97 -15.12
N VAL A 95 -2.01 4.05 -13.88
CA VAL A 95 -2.51 5.01 -12.90
C VAL A 95 -1.34 5.61 -12.11
N GLU A 96 -1.47 6.88 -11.76
CA GLU A 96 -0.59 7.55 -10.81
C GLU A 96 -1.45 8.02 -9.63
N ILE A 97 -1.07 7.63 -8.42
CA ILE A 97 -1.86 7.89 -7.22
C ILE A 97 -1.02 8.73 -6.26
N MET A 98 -1.53 9.89 -5.83
CA MET A 98 -0.89 10.69 -4.81
C MET A 98 -1.30 10.15 -3.44
N VAL A 99 -0.36 9.58 -2.71
CA VAL A 99 -0.61 8.98 -1.39
C VAL A 99 -0.16 9.86 -0.22
N ALA A 100 0.61 10.91 -0.49
CA ALA A 100 0.99 11.91 0.51
C ALA A 100 1.22 13.26 -0.15
N CYS A 101 0.87 14.34 0.54
CA CYS A 101 1.09 15.69 0.07
C CYS A 101 1.26 16.67 1.25
N GLY A 102 1.83 17.85 0.96
CA GLY A 102 1.97 18.91 1.96
C GLY A 102 3.28 18.92 2.74
N GLY A 103 3.96 17.81 2.81
CA GLY A 103 5.33 17.63 3.31
C GLY A 103 6.12 17.12 2.15
N PRO A 104 6.55 15.82 2.14
CA PRO A 104 6.89 15.22 0.86
C PRO A 104 5.62 14.94 0.06
N ASN A 105 5.71 15.07 -1.25
CA ASN A 105 4.68 14.57 -2.16
C ASN A 105 5.10 13.18 -2.60
N ILE A 106 4.23 12.20 -2.39
CA ILE A 106 4.54 10.81 -2.69
C ILE A 106 3.49 10.24 -3.64
N TYR A 107 3.97 9.61 -4.71
CA TYR A 107 3.13 9.04 -5.77
C TYR A 107 3.45 7.57 -5.95
N VAL A 108 2.39 6.79 -6.23
CA VAL A 108 2.51 5.41 -6.69
C VAL A 108 2.17 5.39 -8.17
N ASP A 109 3.06 4.87 -9.00
CA ASP A 109 2.93 4.92 -10.46
C ASP A 109 3.11 3.52 -11.03
N THR A 110 2.06 2.97 -11.62
CA THR A 110 2.10 1.61 -12.17
C THR A 110 2.84 1.51 -13.49
N ALA A 111 2.91 2.60 -14.27
CA ALA A 111 3.70 2.61 -15.50
C ALA A 111 5.20 2.57 -15.20
N ARG A 112 5.63 3.35 -14.22
CA ARG A 112 7.04 3.38 -13.79
C ARG A 112 7.35 2.30 -12.74
N LYS A 113 6.34 1.60 -12.25
CA LYS A 113 6.42 0.48 -11.31
C LYS A 113 7.18 0.82 -10.04
N GLY A 114 6.73 1.88 -9.38
CA GLY A 114 7.41 2.31 -8.16
C GLY A 114 6.66 3.33 -7.34
N VAL A 115 7.25 3.61 -6.19
CA VAL A 115 6.85 4.67 -5.27
C VAL A 115 7.87 5.80 -5.43
N PHE A 116 7.38 7.02 -5.64
CA PHE A 116 8.22 8.19 -5.95
C PHE A 116 7.94 9.30 -4.95
N LEU A 117 9.01 9.82 -4.34
CA LEU A 117 8.92 10.87 -3.34
C LEU A 117 9.65 12.11 -3.85
N TYR A 118 8.98 13.26 -3.73
CA TYR A 118 9.53 14.57 -4.09
C TYR A 118 9.43 15.50 -2.89
N TRP A 119 10.57 16.00 -2.43
CA TRP A 119 10.62 16.95 -1.34
C TRP A 119 11.69 18.00 -1.64
N GLY A 120 11.26 19.21 -2.05
CA GLY A 120 12.17 20.25 -2.53
C GLY A 120 12.94 19.78 -3.76
N PHE A 121 14.25 19.76 -3.65
CA PHE A 121 15.13 19.27 -4.72
C PHE A 121 15.44 17.77 -4.60
N THR A 122 14.98 17.14 -3.52
CA THR A 122 15.22 15.72 -3.28
C THR A 122 14.16 14.87 -3.98
N GLN A 123 14.61 13.88 -4.73
CA GLN A 123 13.75 12.90 -5.39
C GLN A 123 14.27 11.50 -5.07
N THR A 124 13.41 10.66 -4.52
CA THR A 124 13.76 9.28 -4.21
C THR A 124 12.68 8.34 -4.72
N LYS A 125 13.03 7.06 -4.85
CA LYS A 125 12.09 6.06 -5.33
C LYS A 125 12.37 4.70 -4.70
N TRP A 126 11.38 3.82 -4.79
CA TRP A 126 11.50 2.40 -4.47
C TRP A 126 10.63 1.62 -5.44
N ASN A 127 11.19 0.53 -5.98
CA ASN A 127 10.49 -0.24 -7.00
C ASN A 127 9.38 -1.10 -6.41
N LEU A 128 8.30 -1.27 -7.17
CA LEU A 128 7.23 -2.22 -6.90
C LEU A 128 7.37 -3.42 -7.83
N THR A 129 6.92 -4.59 -7.35
CA THR A 129 6.90 -5.79 -8.19
C THR A 129 5.82 -5.69 -9.27
N TYR A 130 5.96 -6.48 -10.32
CA TYR A 130 4.92 -6.59 -11.35
C TYR A 130 3.60 -7.04 -10.74
N ASN A 131 3.64 -7.99 -9.81
CA ASN A 131 2.44 -8.48 -9.13
C ASN A 131 1.69 -7.36 -8.41
N ALA A 132 2.41 -6.52 -7.66
CA ALA A 132 1.79 -5.38 -6.96
C ALA A 132 1.18 -4.41 -7.95
N CYS A 133 1.89 -4.07 -9.02
CA CYS A 133 1.40 -3.16 -10.06
C CYS A 133 0.17 -3.72 -10.76
N ASP A 134 0.15 -5.03 -11.06
CA ASP A 134 -1.00 -5.69 -11.68
C ASP A 134 -2.23 -5.61 -10.77
N LYS A 135 -2.07 -5.81 -9.47
CA LYS A 135 -3.17 -5.70 -8.52
C LYS A 135 -3.70 -4.28 -8.42
N ILE A 136 -2.81 -3.29 -8.43
CA ILE A 136 -3.19 -1.88 -8.45
C ILE A 136 -3.96 -1.56 -9.74
N ASP A 137 -3.43 -1.99 -10.89
CA ASP A 137 -4.07 -1.75 -12.18
C ASP A 137 -5.44 -2.41 -12.26
N ASP A 138 -5.58 -3.66 -11.79
CA ASP A 138 -6.86 -4.37 -11.79
C ASP A 138 -7.91 -3.58 -11.01
N PHE A 139 -7.56 -3.08 -9.83
CA PHE A 139 -8.47 -2.30 -9.00
C PHE A 139 -8.85 -0.98 -9.66
N PHE A 140 -7.86 -0.21 -10.12
CA PHE A 140 -8.12 1.12 -10.70
C PHE A 140 -8.72 1.06 -12.09
N GLU A 141 -8.44 0.02 -12.88
CA GLU A 141 -9.11 -0.20 -14.16
C GLU A 141 -10.61 -0.41 -13.94
N GLU A 142 -10.98 -1.20 -12.94
CA GLU A 142 -12.38 -1.41 -12.57
C GLU A 142 -13.03 -0.10 -12.13
N MET A 143 -12.33 0.69 -11.31
CA MET A 143 -12.80 2.02 -10.88
C MET A 143 -13.01 2.96 -12.09
N TYR A 144 -12.05 2.94 -13.01
CA TYR A 144 -12.14 3.75 -14.23
C TYR A 144 -13.34 3.34 -15.09
N MET A 145 -13.57 2.04 -15.25
CA MET A 145 -14.69 1.52 -16.06
C MET A 145 -16.05 1.84 -15.44
N CYS A 146 -16.11 2.06 -14.13
CA CYS A 146 -17.36 2.39 -13.42
C CYS A 146 -17.65 3.89 -13.34
N SER A 147 -16.71 4.72 -13.80
CA SER A 147 -16.87 6.18 -13.72
C SER A 147 -17.56 6.80 -14.93
#